data_fe18c0ce8f3916c98bf7fc1e70cdc58f
#
_entry.id   fe18c0ce8f3916c98bf7fc1e70cdc58f
#
_cell.length_a   1.000
_cell.length_b   1.000
_cell.length_c   1.000
_cell.angle_alpha   90.00
_cell.angle_beta   90.00
_cell.angle_gamma   90.00
#
_symmetry.space_group_name_H-M   'P 1'
#
loop_
_entity.id
_entity.type
_entity.pdbx_description
1 polymer ?
#
loop_
_entity_poly.entity_id
_entity_poly.type
_entity_poly.pdbx_seq_one_letter_code
_entity_poly.pdbx_strand_id
1 'polypeptide(L)'
;MTPNNPTGASWYADPSQGSLPDSFNLFQEQFLKPLGKTTANIEREKESAEYGAVRFEMDGQTCLFRQAKHTPKKIGQFVVLWKRPAMSGEIAPFDRDDGIDKVIVLADEHPRFGVFVFPCRLLAEKDIFSEKSIGGKRAFRVYAPWVMPSVAQAKRAKIWQCAHFAELTEATQGLEQLAKLL
;
A
#
# COMPACT_ATOMS: atom_id res chain seq x y z
N MET A 1 16.87 -24.29 -4.04
CA MET A 1 15.43 -24.34 -4.35
C MET A 1 14.94 -22.92 -4.59
N THR A 2 14.53 -22.58 -5.77
CA THR A 2 13.80 -21.35 -6.03
C THR A 2 12.49 -21.42 -5.25
N PRO A 3 12.15 -20.46 -4.38
CA PRO A 3 10.88 -20.46 -3.72
C PRO A 3 9.79 -20.42 -4.80
N ASN A 4 8.85 -21.34 -4.73
CA ASN A 4 7.72 -21.40 -5.62
C ASN A 4 6.89 -20.11 -5.41
N ASN A 5 7.01 -19.16 -6.31
CA ASN A 5 6.08 -18.04 -6.34
C ASN A 5 4.80 -18.52 -7.02
N PRO A 6 3.74 -18.83 -6.29
CA PRO A 6 2.52 -19.39 -6.87
C PRO A 6 1.77 -18.41 -7.79
N THR A 7 2.18 -17.16 -7.83
CA THR A 7 1.52 -16.10 -8.60
C THR A 7 2.22 -15.73 -9.91
N GLY A 8 3.34 -16.39 -10.23
CA GLY A 8 3.98 -16.25 -11.54
C GLY A 8 4.56 -14.87 -11.85
N ALA A 9 5.03 -14.15 -10.85
CA ALA A 9 5.57 -12.81 -11.03
C ALA A 9 6.79 -12.79 -11.97
N SER A 10 6.77 -11.91 -12.95
CA SER A 10 7.82 -11.78 -13.97
C SER A 10 9.20 -11.40 -13.39
N TRP A 11 9.22 -10.63 -12.30
CA TRP A 11 10.47 -10.22 -11.64
C TRP A 11 11.24 -11.38 -11.00
N TYR A 12 10.60 -12.53 -10.82
CA TYR A 12 11.25 -13.74 -10.33
C TYR A 12 12.33 -14.26 -11.28
N ALA A 13 12.24 -13.90 -12.54
CA ALA A 13 13.27 -14.22 -13.52
C ALA A 13 14.53 -13.33 -13.40
N ASP A 14 14.45 -12.23 -12.64
CA ASP A 14 15.56 -11.31 -12.40
C ASP A 14 16.15 -11.54 -11.00
N PRO A 15 17.30 -12.21 -10.84
CA PRO A 15 17.90 -12.48 -9.54
C PRO A 15 18.23 -11.22 -8.73
N SER A 16 18.38 -10.07 -9.39
CA SER A 16 18.67 -8.80 -8.72
C SER A 16 17.50 -8.27 -7.88
N GLN A 17 16.29 -8.76 -8.13
CA GLN A 17 15.10 -8.32 -7.43
C GLN A 17 14.82 -9.09 -6.13
N GLY A 18 15.43 -10.27 -5.97
CA GLY A 18 15.29 -11.09 -4.77
C GLY A 18 13.87 -11.64 -4.55
N SER A 19 13.57 -12.06 -3.32
CA SER A 19 12.27 -12.60 -2.92
C SER A 19 11.23 -11.49 -2.72
N LEU A 20 9.94 -11.85 -2.73
CA LEU A 20 8.87 -10.93 -2.32
C LEU A 20 9.09 -10.42 -0.90
N PRO A 21 8.76 -9.15 -0.62
CA PRO A 21 8.83 -8.63 0.73
C PRO A 21 7.97 -9.46 1.70
N ASP A 22 8.48 -9.72 2.91
CA ASP A 22 7.76 -10.48 3.93
C ASP A 22 6.41 -9.84 4.28
N SER A 23 6.34 -8.51 4.26
CA SER A 23 5.10 -7.76 4.47
C SER A 23 4.06 -8.03 3.37
N PHE A 24 4.48 -8.20 2.13
CA PHE A 24 3.58 -8.55 1.04
C PHE A 24 3.13 -10.02 1.13
N ASN A 25 4.03 -10.94 1.49
CA ASN A 25 3.68 -12.32 1.77
C ASN A 25 2.66 -12.42 2.92
N LEU A 26 2.88 -11.66 4.00
CA LEU A 26 1.93 -11.56 5.11
C LEU A 26 0.55 -11.08 4.62
N PHE A 27 0.51 -10.05 3.78
CA PHE A 27 -0.72 -9.55 3.20
C PHE A 27 -1.45 -10.62 2.38
N GLN A 28 -0.73 -11.35 1.52
CA GLN A 28 -1.33 -12.44 0.74
C GLN A 28 -1.91 -13.55 1.64
N GLU A 29 -1.15 -14.03 2.62
CA GLU A 29 -1.53 -15.16 3.46
C GLU A 29 -2.62 -14.81 4.49
N GLN A 30 -2.54 -13.65 5.13
CA GLN A 30 -3.41 -13.29 6.24
C GLN A 30 -4.66 -12.52 5.79
N PHE A 31 -4.60 -11.84 4.66
CA PHE A 31 -5.69 -10.98 4.19
C PHE A 31 -6.37 -11.52 2.94
N LEU A 32 -5.62 -11.85 1.90
CA LEU A 32 -6.21 -12.22 0.61
C LEU A 32 -6.68 -13.67 0.55
N LYS A 33 -5.84 -14.59 1.02
CA LYS A 33 -6.15 -16.02 0.99
C LYS A 33 -7.44 -16.39 1.74
N PRO A 34 -7.71 -15.88 2.96
CA PRO A 34 -8.97 -16.14 3.65
C PRO A 34 -10.21 -15.62 2.89
N LEU A 35 -10.05 -14.62 2.03
CA LEU A 35 -11.10 -14.08 1.18
C LEU A 35 -11.21 -14.76 -0.18
N GLY A 36 -10.41 -15.80 -0.44
CA GLY A 36 -10.37 -16.46 -1.74
C GLY A 36 -9.83 -15.59 -2.87
N LYS A 37 -9.12 -14.50 -2.54
CA LYS A 37 -8.52 -13.57 -3.51
C LYS A 37 -7.14 -14.07 -3.93
N THR A 38 -6.84 -13.89 -5.22
CA THR A 38 -5.53 -14.22 -5.80
C THR A 38 -4.92 -12.98 -6.44
N THR A 39 -3.60 -12.98 -6.50
CA THR A 39 -2.82 -11.93 -7.15
C THR A 39 -2.17 -12.45 -8.42
N ALA A 40 -1.99 -11.59 -9.40
CA ALA A 40 -1.32 -11.87 -10.66
C ALA A 40 -0.36 -10.73 -11.02
N ASN A 41 0.51 -10.96 -12.01
CA ASN A 41 1.43 -9.96 -12.54
C ASN A 41 2.18 -9.19 -11.45
N ILE A 42 2.72 -9.93 -10.48
CA ILE A 42 3.40 -9.35 -9.33
C ILE A 42 4.79 -8.87 -9.76
N GLU A 43 5.04 -7.59 -9.55
CA GLU A 43 6.33 -6.95 -9.81
C GLU A 43 6.82 -6.25 -8.54
N ARG A 44 8.03 -6.58 -8.11
CA ARG A 44 8.70 -5.83 -7.07
C ARG A 44 9.24 -4.53 -7.63
N GLU A 45 8.86 -3.40 -7.08
CA GLU A 45 9.38 -2.11 -7.52
C GLU A 45 10.74 -1.85 -6.86
N LYS A 46 11.76 -1.52 -7.66
CA LYS A 46 13.10 -1.15 -7.15
C LYS A 46 13.04 0.13 -6.33
N GLU A 47 12.27 1.06 -6.86
CA GLU A 47 11.98 2.31 -6.17
C GLU A 47 11.11 2.03 -4.94
N SER A 48 11.49 2.60 -3.80
CA SER A 48 10.81 2.38 -2.51
C SER A 48 10.86 0.92 -2.00
N ALA A 49 11.87 0.15 -2.38
CA ALA A 49 12.03 -1.25 -1.97
C ALA A 49 12.02 -1.41 -0.44
N GLU A 50 12.57 -0.45 0.30
CA GLU A 50 12.58 -0.43 1.77
C GLU A 50 11.17 -0.28 2.39
N TYR A 51 10.17 0.06 1.61
CA TYR A 51 8.75 0.09 1.99
C TYR A 51 7.97 -1.12 1.45
N GLY A 52 8.68 -2.19 1.10
CA GLY A 52 8.07 -3.41 0.58
C GLY A 52 7.27 -3.17 -0.71
N ALA A 53 7.76 -2.27 -1.57
CA ALA A 53 7.05 -1.81 -2.75
C ALA A 53 6.80 -2.92 -3.77
N VAL A 54 5.53 -3.20 -4.03
CA VAL A 54 5.08 -4.22 -5.00
C VAL A 54 3.93 -3.65 -5.83
N ARG A 55 3.97 -3.91 -7.13
CA ARG A 55 2.84 -3.73 -8.05
C ARG A 55 2.26 -5.10 -8.37
N PHE A 56 0.95 -5.21 -8.41
CA PHE A 56 0.27 -6.49 -8.72
C PHE A 56 -1.14 -6.24 -9.26
N GLU A 57 -1.72 -7.27 -9.81
CA GLU A 57 -3.13 -7.28 -10.22
C GLU A 57 -3.96 -8.14 -9.27
N MET A 58 -5.18 -7.71 -9.01
CA MET A 58 -6.19 -8.43 -8.24
C MET A 58 -7.57 -8.07 -8.75
N ASP A 59 -8.39 -9.07 -9.09
CA ASP A 59 -9.73 -8.89 -9.67
C ASP A 59 -9.75 -7.96 -10.91
N GLY A 60 -8.70 -8.01 -11.74
CA GLY A 60 -8.57 -7.16 -12.92
C GLY A 60 -8.18 -5.70 -12.63
N GLN A 61 -7.87 -5.37 -11.38
CA GLN A 61 -7.42 -4.05 -10.96
C GLN A 61 -5.93 -4.03 -10.69
N THR A 62 -5.26 -2.94 -11.07
CA THR A 62 -3.85 -2.72 -10.77
C THR A 62 -3.69 -2.08 -9.40
N CYS A 63 -2.95 -2.75 -8.54
CA CYS A 63 -2.73 -2.35 -7.16
C CYS A 63 -1.25 -2.06 -6.89
N LEU A 64 -1.00 -1.08 -6.03
CA LEU A 64 0.31 -0.87 -5.39
C LEU A 64 0.24 -1.30 -3.93
N PHE A 65 1.28 -1.98 -3.47
CA PHE A 65 1.45 -2.32 -2.06
C PHE A 65 2.63 -1.57 -1.46
N ARG A 66 2.46 -1.12 -0.22
CA ARG A 66 3.51 -0.50 0.60
C ARG A 66 3.35 -0.95 2.05
N GLN A 67 4.46 -1.04 2.76
CA GLN A 67 4.48 -1.12 4.22
C GLN A 67 4.82 0.25 4.79
N ALA A 68 3.98 0.79 5.64
CA ALA A 68 4.26 2.02 6.36
C ALA A 68 5.30 1.79 7.47
N LYS A 69 6.06 2.82 7.82
CA LYS A 69 7.13 2.74 8.83
C LYS A 69 6.95 3.75 9.95
N HIS A 70 7.26 3.31 11.15
CA HIS A 70 7.42 4.22 12.29
C HIS A 70 8.61 5.16 12.06
N THR A 71 8.48 6.38 12.53
CA THR A 71 9.58 7.36 12.53
C THR A 71 9.75 7.94 13.93
N PRO A 72 10.98 8.20 14.40
CA PRO A 72 11.25 8.45 15.81
C PRO A 72 10.55 9.64 16.44
N LYS A 73 10.18 10.66 15.66
CA LYS A 73 9.73 11.95 16.20
C LYS A 73 8.29 12.34 15.84
N LYS A 74 7.60 11.53 15.07
CA LYS A 74 6.26 11.91 14.55
C LYS A 74 5.27 10.77 14.74
N ILE A 75 4.08 11.13 15.23
CA ILE A 75 2.95 10.21 15.35
C ILE A 75 2.47 9.77 13.96
N GLY A 76 1.92 8.56 13.88
CA GLY A 76 1.54 7.91 12.64
C GLY A 76 2.74 7.27 11.94
N GLN A 77 2.45 6.52 10.92
CA GLN A 77 3.46 5.81 10.14
C GLN A 77 3.69 6.50 8.80
N PHE A 78 4.92 6.49 8.34
CA PHE A 78 5.34 7.14 7.11
C PHE A 78 5.34 6.16 5.96
N VAL A 79 4.80 6.57 4.82
CA VAL A 79 4.81 5.79 3.60
C VAL A 79 5.24 6.65 2.42
N VAL A 80 6.08 6.10 1.56
CA VAL A 80 6.47 6.73 0.31
C VAL A 80 5.63 6.20 -0.85
N LEU A 81 5.25 7.10 -1.74
CA LEU A 81 4.38 6.81 -2.86
C LEU A 81 4.74 7.72 -4.03
N TRP A 82 5.75 7.31 -4.79
CA TRP A 82 6.27 8.07 -5.92
C TRP A 82 6.72 7.14 -7.04
N LYS A 83 6.83 7.69 -8.22
CA LYS A 83 7.36 7.05 -9.42
C LYS A 83 8.56 7.82 -9.96
N ARG A 84 9.34 7.15 -10.80
CA ARG A 84 10.35 7.81 -11.64
C ARG A 84 9.88 7.70 -13.08
N PRO A 85 9.43 8.81 -13.68
CA PRO A 85 9.11 8.82 -15.10
C PRO A 85 10.34 8.40 -15.93
N ALA A 86 10.12 7.53 -16.92
CA ALA A 86 11.16 6.78 -17.60
C ALA A 86 12.29 7.62 -18.22
N MET A 87 12.07 8.89 -18.48
CA MET A 87 13.02 9.75 -19.19
C MET A 87 13.54 10.94 -18.38
N SER A 88 12.95 11.26 -17.21
CA SER A 88 13.28 12.50 -16.51
C SER A 88 14.38 12.36 -15.45
N GLY A 89 14.64 11.16 -14.95
CA GLY A 89 15.55 10.95 -13.82
C GLY A 89 15.04 11.48 -12.49
N GLU A 90 14.05 12.34 -12.46
CA GLU A 90 13.46 12.90 -11.24
C GLU A 90 12.28 12.07 -10.73
N ILE A 91 12.08 12.09 -9.40
CA ILE A 91 10.92 11.45 -8.78
C ILE A 91 9.70 12.37 -8.81
N ALA A 92 8.53 11.77 -9.05
CA ALA A 92 7.26 12.48 -9.09
C ALA A 92 6.18 11.73 -8.31
N PRO A 93 5.13 12.40 -7.83
CA PRO A 93 3.93 11.71 -7.33
C PRO A 93 3.37 10.78 -8.40
N PHE A 94 2.67 9.72 -7.99
CA PHE A 94 1.78 9.02 -8.92
C PHE A 94 0.67 9.96 -9.37
N ASP A 95 0.24 9.80 -10.61
CA ASP A 95 -0.85 10.56 -11.20
C ASP A 95 -2.12 9.70 -11.29
N ARG A 96 -3.27 10.35 -11.26
CA ARG A 96 -4.56 9.69 -11.41
C ARG A 96 -4.65 8.85 -12.68
N ASP A 97 -3.95 9.26 -13.73
CA ASP A 97 -3.97 8.62 -15.05
C ASP A 97 -2.87 7.56 -15.22
N ASP A 98 -2.14 7.20 -14.17
CA ASP A 98 -1.07 6.18 -14.22
C ASP A 98 -1.59 4.72 -14.28
N GLY A 99 -2.90 4.51 -14.38
CA GLY A 99 -3.48 3.18 -14.46
C GLY A 99 -3.41 2.38 -13.14
N ILE A 100 -3.33 3.07 -12.00
CA ILE A 100 -3.40 2.47 -10.66
C ILE A 100 -4.83 2.60 -10.16
N ASP A 101 -5.45 1.49 -9.77
CA ASP A 101 -6.81 1.48 -9.23
C ASP A 101 -6.81 1.67 -7.71
N LYS A 102 -5.87 1.02 -7.02
CA LYS A 102 -5.80 1.02 -5.55
C LYS A 102 -4.38 1.07 -5.03
N VAL A 103 -4.21 1.68 -3.88
CA VAL A 103 -2.99 1.60 -3.07
C VAL A 103 -3.33 0.93 -1.75
N ILE A 104 -2.60 -0.13 -1.43
CA ILE A 104 -2.75 -0.90 -0.20
C ILE A 104 -1.55 -0.62 0.69
N VAL A 105 -1.80 -0.16 1.91
CA VAL A 105 -0.75 0.18 2.87
C VAL A 105 -0.90 -0.66 4.12
N LEU A 106 0.05 -1.55 4.36
CA LEU A 106 0.15 -2.30 5.61
C LEU A 106 0.66 -1.39 6.72
N ALA A 107 -0.06 -1.36 7.84
CA ALA A 107 0.33 -0.68 9.06
C ALA A 107 0.34 -1.67 10.22
N ASP A 108 1.41 -1.66 11.01
CA ASP A 108 1.58 -2.55 12.15
C ASP A 108 2.10 -1.81 13.37
N GLU A 109 1.60 -2.19 14.54
CA GLU A 109 2.07 -1.77 15.86
C GLU A 109 1.80 -2.94 16.82
N HIS A 110 2.77 -3.86 16.85
CA HIS A 110 2.59 -5.13 17.56
C HIS A 110 1.87 -5.00 18.92
N PRO A 111 0.83 -5.81 19.18
CA PRO A 111 0.32 -6.96 18.41
C PRO A 111 -0.69 -6.60 17.31
N ARG A 112 -1.01 -5.34 17.10
CA ARG A 112 -2.03 -4.86 16.15
C ARG A 112 -1.46 -4.67 14.76
N PHE A 113 -2.20 -5.05 13.75
CA PHE A 113 -1.87 -4.78 12.36
C PHE A 113 -3.13 -4.77 11.49
N GLY A 114 -3.04 -4.11 10.36
CA GLY A 114 -4.13 -4.00 9.41
C GLY A 114 -3.68 -3.34 8.12
N VAL A 115 -4.61 -3.15 7.21
CA VAL A 115 -4.34 -2.52 5.93
C VAL A 115 -5.29 -1.37 5.65
N PHE A 116 -4.74 -0.31 5.09
CA PHE A 116 -5.51 0.70 4.38
C PHE A 116 -5.68 0.28 2.93
N VAL A 117 -6.88 0.47 2.38
CA VAL A 117 -7.17 0.27 0.96
C VAL A 117 -7.68 1.60 0.40
N PHE A 118 -6.81 2.30 -0.31
CA PHE A 118 -7.12 3.61 -0.86
C PHE A 118 -7.41 3.53 -2.36
N PRO A 119 -8.64 3.79 -2.81
CA PRO A 119 -8.90 3.97 -4.22
C PRO A 119 -8.10 5.14 -4.79
N CYS A 120 -7.62 5.01 -6.03
CA CYS A 120 -6.87 6.06 -6.72
C CYS A 120 -7.59 7.41 -6.71
N ARG A 121 -8.91 7.40 -6.97
CA ARG A 121 -9.75 8.60 -6.94
C ARG A 121 -9.67 9.33 -5.59
N LEU A 122 -9.75 8.60 -4.48
CA LEU A 122 -9.62 9.19 -3.15
C LEU A 122 -8.26 9.85 -2.95
N LEU A 123 -7.18 9.18 -3.38
CA LEU A 123 -5.82 9.72 -3.26
C LEU A 123 -5.64 11.00 -4.08
N ALA A 124 -6.28 11.11 -5.24
CA ALA A 124 -6.30 12.35 -6.02
C ALA A 124 -7.11 13.46 -5.31
N GLU A 125 -8.29 13.15 -4.78
CA GLU A 125 -9.11 14.09 -3.99
C GLU A 125 -8.40 14.60 -2.73
N LYS A 126 -7.46 13.81 -2.18
CA LYS A 126 -6.65 14.19 -0.99
C LYS A 126 -5.28 14.79 -1.36
N ASP A 127 -5.08 15.11 -2.64
CA ASP A 127 -3.82 15.69 -3.14
C ASP A 127 -2.59 14.82 -2.80
N ILE A 128 -2.76 13.48 -2.82
CA ILE A 128 -1.68 12.51 -2.67
C ILE A 128 -1.25 12.03 -4.05
N PHE A 129 -2.18 11.63 -4.92
CA PHE A 129 -1.92 11.51 -6.34
C PHE A 129 -2.05 12.89 -7.00
N SER A 130 -1.24 13.16 -8.00
CA SER A 130 -1.43 14.32 -8.85
C SER A 130 -2.61 14.11 -9.81
N GLU A 131 -3.13 15.19 -10.34
CA GLU A 131 -4.11 15.17 -11.42
C GLU A 131 -3.59 16.00 -12.58
N LYS A 132 -3.38 15.36 -13.73
CA LYS A 132 -2.74 15.98 -14.91
C LYS A 132 -1.36 16.59 -14.58
N SER A 133 -0.59 15.90 -13.76
CA SER A 133 0.73 16.31 -13.27
C SER A 133 0.72 17.57 -12.39
N ILE A 134 -0.42 17.97 -11.86
CA ILE A 134 -0.54 19.10 -10.93
C ILE A 134 -0.80 18.56 -9.52
N GLY A 135 -0.08 19.10 -8.52
CA GLY A 135 -0.21 18.69 -7.13
C GLY A 135 0.41 17.32 -6.85
N GLY A 136 -0.14 16.62 -5.85
CA GLY A 136 0.33 15.33 -5.41
C GLY A 136 1.49 15.38 -4.41
N LYS A 137 1.74 14.25 -3.77
CA LYS A 137 2.81 14.08 -2.76
C LYS A 137 3.60 12.82 -3.05
N ARG A 138 4.89 12.86 -2.78
CA ARG A 138 5.78 11.71 -2.90
C ARG A 138 5.80 10.83 -1.66
N ALA A 139 5.22 11.34 -0.57
CA ALA A 139 5.10 10.63 0.70
C ALA A 139 4.00 11.26 1.56
N PHE A 140 3.41 10.46 2.43
CA PHE A 140 2.40 10.93 3.38
C PHE A 140 2.41 10.08 4.66
N ARG A 141 1.62 10.46 5.65
CA ARG A 141 1.45 9.68 6.86
C ARG A 141 0.09 9.02 6.92
N VAL A 142 0.09 7.80 7.42
CA VAL A 142 -1.13 7.07 7.75
C VAL A 142 -1.32 6.98 9.25
N TYR A 143 -2.57 7.03 9.67
CA TYR A 143 -2.96 7.05 11.08
C TYR A 143 -4.00 5.95 11.32
N ALA A 144 -3.52 4.78 11.74
CA ALA A 144 -4.39 3.66 12.09
C ALA A 144 -5.32 3.99 13.27
N PRO A 145 -6.43 3.26 13.46
CA PRO A 145 -7.41 3.57 14.52
C PRO A 145 -6.83 3.73 15.92
N TRP A 146 -5.79 2.99 16.25
CA TRP A 146 -5.11 3.06 17.55
C TRP A 146 -4.18 4.27 17.73
N VAL A 147 -3.89 5.01 16.68
CA VAL A 147 -3.04 6.20 16.74
C VAL A 147 -3.85 7.40 17.17
N MET A 148 -3.37 8.16 18.16
CA MET A 148 -4.05 9.37 18.69
C MET A 148 -3.28 10.63 18.32
N PRO A 149 -3.48 11.21 17.14
CA PRO A 149 -2.80 12.43 16.74
C PRO A 149 -3.33 13.65 17.52
N SER A 150 -2.43 14.56 17.88
CA SER A 150 -2.78 15.82 18.58
C SER A 150 -3.05 16.97 17.61
N VAL A 151 -2.33 16.99 16.46
CA VAL A 151 -2.40 18.10 15.48
C VAL A 151 -3.66 18.00 14.63
N ALA A 152 -4.33 19.11 14.40
CA ALA A 152 -5.61 19.17 13.68
C ALA A 152 -5.55 18.57 12.27
N GLN A 153 -4.47 18.81 11.53
CA GLN A 153 -4.27 18.22 10.20
C GLN A 153 -4.23 16.68 10.25
N ALA A 154 -3.49 16.12 11.21
CA ALA A 154 -3.39 14.67 11.39
C ALA A 154 -4.72 14.04 11.84
N LYS A 155 -5.48 14.73 12.70
CA LYS A 155 -6.84 14.31 13.10
C LYS A 155 -7.77 14.22 11.90
N ARG A 156 -7.78 15.24 11.04
CA ARG A 156 -8.58 15.23 9.79
C ARG A 156 -8.15 14.12 8.85
N ALA A 157 -6.84 13.90 8.70
CA ALA A 157 -6.32 12.80 7.88
C ALA A 157 -6.78 11.44 8.43
N LYS A 158 -6.66 11.21 9.72
CA LYS A 158 -7.11 9.96 10.37
C LYS A 158 -8.58 9.65 10.08
N ILE A 159 -9.48 10.65 10.11
CA ILE A 159 -10.91 10.43 9.89
C ILE A 159 -11.18 9.75 8.55
N TRP A 160 -10.66 10.30 7.45
CA TRP A 160 -10.90 9.71 6.14
C TRP A 160 -10.11 8.43 5.91
N GLN A 161 -8.92 8.30 6.49
CA GLN A 161 -8.10 7.10 6.36
C GLN A 161 -8.72 5.90 7.07
N CYS A 162 -9.23 6.08 8.28
CA CYS A 162 -9.85 4.99 9.04
C CYS A 162 -11.13 4.45 8.39
N ALA A 163 -11.82 5.24 7.57
CA ALA A 163 -12.94 4.75 6.76
C ALA A 163 -12.50 3.71 5.69
N HIS A 164 -11.21 3.66 5.39
CA HIS A 164 -10.59 2.75 4.42
C HIS A 164 -9.62 1.76 5.07
N PHE A 165 -9.82 1.43 6.34
CA PHE A 165 -8.93 0.56 7.11
C PHE A 165 -9.64 -0.72 7.55
N ALA A 166 -8.93 -1.85 7.43
CA ALA A 166 -9.33 -3.13 8.00
C ALA A 166 -8.24 -3.64 8.94
N GLU A 167 -8.60 -3.83 10.22
CA GLU A 167 -7.71 -4.39 11.24
C GLU A 167 -7.91 -5.91 11.33
N LEU A 168 -6.83 -6.67 11.37
CA LEU A 168 -6.87 -8.15 11.49
C LEU A 168 -6.58 -8.69 12.88
N THR A 169 -6.44 -7.85 13.87
CA THR A 169 -6.19 -8.30 15.25
C THR A 169 -7.35 -9.18 15.78
N GLU A 170 -8.57 -8.93 15.28
CA GLU A 170 -9.76 -9.78 15.49
C GLU A 170 -10.23 -10.28 14.11
N ALA A 171 -9.78 -11.47 13.76
CA ALA A 171 -9.74 -11.98 12.38
C ALA A 171 -11.04 -11.85 11.57
N THR A 172 -12.23 -12.14 12.15
CA THR A 172 -13.46 -12.23 11.37
C THR A 172 -13.98 -10.87 10.91
N GLN A 173 -14.09 -9.89 11.81
CA GLN A 173 -14.59 -8.55 11.46
C GLN A 173 -13.66 -7.81 10.51
N GLY A 174 -12.36 -7.96 10.70
CA GLY A 174 -11.36 -7.35 9.83
C GLY A 174 -11.45 -7.86 8.39
N LEU A 175 -11.67 -9.15 8.20
CA LEU A 175 -11.82 -9.74 6.86
C LEU A 175 -13.12 -9.29 6.19
N GLU A 176 -14.23 -9.19 6.91
CA GLU A 176 -15.49 -8.65 6.38
C GLU A 176 -15.34 -7.19 5.93
N GLN A 177 -14.66 -6.38 6.74
CA GLN A 177 -14.37 -5.00 6.40
C GLN A 177 -13.45 -4.92 5.17
N LEU A 178 -12.41 -5.74 5.12
CA LEU A 178 -11.50 -5.78 3.98
C LEU A 178 -12.23 -6.18 2.69
N ALA A 179 -13.12 -7.16 2.75
CA ALA A 179 -13.91 -7.60 1.60
C ALA A 179 -14.77 -6.46 1.00
N LYS A 180 -15.23 -5.52 1.84
CA LYS A 180 -15.97 -4.33 1.38
C LYS A 180 -15.07 -3.26 0.76
N LEU A 181 -13.79 -3.23 1.13
CA LEU A 181 -12.83 -2.24 0.64
C LEU A 181 -12.14 -2.68 -0.65
N LEU A 182 -12.00 -3.99 -0.85
CA LEU A 182 -11.39 -4.58 -2.05
C LEU A 182 -12.36 -4.62 -3.21
#